data_39a90254ec6af5f5b0a1cbe949d1f4a2
#
_entry.id   39a90254ec6af5f5b0a1cbe949d1f4a2
#
_cell.length_a   1.000
_cell.length_b   1.000
_cell.length_c   1.000
_cell.angle_alpha   90.00
_cell.angle_beta   90.00
_cell.angle_gamma   90.00
#
_symmetry.space_group_name_H-M   'P 1'
#
loop_
_entity.id
_entity.type
_entity.pdbx_description
1 polymer ?
#
loop_
_entity_poly.entity_id
_entity_poly.type
_entity_poly.pdbx_seq_one_letter_code
_entity_poly.pdbx_strand_id
1 'polypeptide(L)'
;MQKNVPDPTAPTLIHLDEARSGVPRSVPPMRPRLASGPFNSHEHLFEVKWDGVRAFLGRDRDGLRLVDRAGGDLLPAIPELRDAKIPEGVLLDGEVIVCDSRGRPSYDLLAARLGPKAAKRGRGPIFVAFDLLYEGHRPLLRRPLEERRQRLAALGLADRKVAVPDHLEDDGEPFFDAVEEYGLEGIVAKKRRSPYVPAGRTSDWLKLHVTPRADVIIGGVEIDNERGARRLLCGWTAPGGLAYAGEAYVPPFLARWVDEATRGFASDRSPFIAPVGVRPGLRWMRPLLIAIVAHAGAPGPELEDARFRSLRLDGDAASAVHEEPVEVETVPPVGPAERPRLVVLHSLPFG
;
A
#
# COMPACT_ATOMS: atom_id res chain seq x y z
N MET A 1 46.49 3.03 -6.09
CA MET A 1 45.46 2.36 -5.26
C MET A 1 44.16 3.15 -5.41
N GLN A 2 43.29 2.76 -6.36
CA GLN A 2 41.96 3.35 -6.54
C GLN A 2 41.01 2.68 -5.54
N LYS A 3 40.39 3.48 -4.67
CA LYS A 3 39.36 3.01 -3.77
C LYS A 3 38.08 2.83 -4.61
N ASN A 4 37.61 1.58 -4.75
CA ASN A 4 36.30 1.28 -5.28
C ASN A 4 35.23 1.91 -4.36
N VAL A 5 34.58 2.96 -4.83
CA VAL A 5 33.35 3.49 -4.21
C VAL A 5 32.20 2.65 -4.78
N PRO A 6 31.37 1.99 -3.96
CA PRO A 6 30.26 1.22 -4.47
C PRO A 6 29.23 2.15 -5.13
N ASP A 7 28.74 1.73 -6.28
CA ASP A 7 27.66 2.40 -7.03
C ASP A 7 26.37 2.42 -6.18
N PRO A 8 25.82 3.59 -5.82
CA PRO A 8 24.61 3.69 -5.01
C PRO A 8 23.33 3.25 -5.74
N THR A 9 23.40 2.95 -7.05
CA THR A 9 22.26 2.49 -7.86
C THR A 9 22.25 0.97 -8.07
N ALA A 10 23.29 0.26 -7.64
CA ALA A 10 23.30 -1.20 -7.72
C ALA A 10 22.31 -1.76 -6.70
N PRO A 11 21.36 -2.64 -7.11
CA PRO A 11 20.50 -3.33 -6.15
C PRO A 11 21.40 -4.10 -5.19
N THR A 12 21.35 -3.74 -3.91
CA THR A 12 22.06 -4.49 -2.87
C THR A 12 21.52 -5.91 -2.91
N LEU A 13 22.30 -6.82 -3.49
CA LEU A 13 22.06 -8.25 -3.36
C LEU A 13 22.17 -8.56 -1.86
N ILE A 14 21.01 -8.60 -1.19
CA ILE A 14 20.94 -9.19 0.14
C ILE A 14 21.34 -10.66 -0.11
N HIS A 15 22.56 -11.00 0.25
CA HIS A 15 22.94 -12.39 0.40
C HIS A 15 22.05 -12.95 1.51
N LEU A 16 20.90 -13.51 1.11
CA LEU A 16 20.11 -14.36 1.97
C LEU A 16 20.98 -15.58 2.24
N ASP A 17 21.73 -15.47 3.34
CA ASP A 17 22.60 -16.54 3.80
C ASP A 17 21.71 -17.76 4.05
N GLU A 18 21.75 -18.74 3.16
CA GLU A 18 20.97 -19.99 3.24
C GLU A 18 21.24 -20.77 4.54
N ALA A 19 22.21 -20.32 5.31
CA ALA A 19 22.69 -20.96 6.54
C ALA A 19 22.01 -20.47 7.82
N ARG A 20 21.19 -19.40 7.82
CA ARG A 20 20.41 -19.00 9.01
C ARG A 20 19.09 -19.73 9.02
N SER A 21 18.98 -20.76 9.84
CA SER A 21 17.78 -21.54 10.16
C SER A 21 16.71 -20.66 10.84
N GLY A 22 16.02 -19.81 10.07
CA GLY A 22 14.97 -18.97 10.61
C GLY A 22 14.22 -18.20 9.53
N VAL A 23 12.96 -17.91 9.76
CA VAL A 23 12.17 -17.01 8.93
C VAL A 23 12.63 -15.58 9.21
N PRO A 24 13.00 -14.74 8.22
CA PRO A 24 13.38 -13.36 8.47
C PRO A 24 12.22 -12.58 9.09
N ARG A 25 12.52 -11.55 9.88
CA ARG A 25 11.50 -10.73 10.51
C ARG A 25 10.59 -10.04 9.48
N SER A 26 11.17 -9.56 8.40
CA SER A 26 10.50 -9.00 7.24
C SER A 26 11.38 -9.14 6.00
N VAL A 27 10.80 -8.90 4.84
CA VAL A 27 11.51 -8.79 3.57
C VAL A 27 11.16 -7.41 2.99
N PRO A 28 12.12 -6.65 2.42
CA PRO A 28 11.76 -5.41 1.74
C PRO A 28 10.66 -5.67 0.70
N PRO A 29 9.51 -4.99 0.77
CA PRO A 29 8.36 -5.37 -0.04
C PRO A 29 8.59 -5.11 -1.52
N MET A 30 8.19 -6.06 -2.37
CA MET A 30 8.00 -5.81 -3.80
C MET A 30 6.82 -4.88 -4.00
N ARG A 31 6.97 -3.86 -4.87
CA ARG A 31 6.00 -2.78 -5.07
C ARG A 31 5.46 -2.79 -6.49
N PRO A 32 4.13 -2.65 -6.68
CA PRO A 32 3.55 -2.52 -8.01
C PRO A 32 3.88 -1.15 -8.62
N ARG A 33 3.96 -1.10 -9.96
CA ARG A 33 3.95 0.14 -10.74
C ARG A 33 2.51 0.50 -11.10
N LEU A 34 2.28 1.76 -11.45
CA LEU A 34 0.98 2.21 -11.94
C LEU A 34 0.79 1.74 -13.39
N ALA A 35 -0.37 1.15 -13.72
CA ALA A 35 -0.77 0.90 -15.11
C ALA A 35 -1.56 2.09 -15.65
N SER A 36 -1.53 2.26 -16.98
CA SER A 36 -2.23 3.36 -17.68
C SER A 36 -3.76 3.20 -17.66
N GLY A 37 -4.26 1.97 -17.61
CA GLY A 37 -5.68 1.65 -17.58
C GLY A 37 -5.93 0.17 -17.34
N PRO A 38 -7.21 -0.24 -17.20
CA PRO A 38 -7.60 -1.65 -17.12
C PRO A 38 -7.20 -2.41 -18.38
N PHE A 39 -6.89 -3.70 -18.22
CA PHE A 39 -6.48 -4.57 -19.33
C PHE A 39 -6.80 -6.03 -19.02
N ASN A 40 -6.93 -6.86 -20.06
CA ASN A 40 -7.04 -8.31 -20.00
C ASN A 40 -5.69 -8.95 -20.32
N SER A 41 -5.35 -10.07 -19.68
CA SER A 41 -4.04 -10.70 -19.92
C SER A 41 -3.97 -12.12 -19.39
N HIS A 42 -3.57 -13.08 -20.25
CA HIS A 42 -3.31 -14.47 -19.84
C HIS A 42 -2.04 -14.63 -18.98
N GLU A 43 -1.20 -13.59 -18.92
CA GLU A 43 0.04 -13.65 -18.14
C GLU A 43 -0.13 -13.15 -16.71
N HIS A 44 -1.28 -12.57 -16.35
CA HIS A 44 -1.49 -11.94 -15.06
C HIS A 44 -2.57 -12.64 -14.23
N LEU A 45 -2.40 -12.57 -12.92
CA LEU A 45 -3.43 -12.82 -11.92
C LEU A 45 -3.91 -11.47 -11.41
N PHE A 46 -5.22 -11.26 -11.39
CA PHE A 46 -5.85 -10.00 -10.96
C PHE A 46 -6.41 -10.18 -9.55
N GLU A 47 -6.00 -9.32 -8.63
CA GLU A 47 -6.41 -9.35 -7.23
C GLU A 47 -7.00 -7.99 -6.82
N VAL A 48 -7.89 -7.98 -5.82
CA VAL A 48 -8.35 -6.73 -5.22
C VAL A 48 -7.16 -5.99 -4.60
N LYS A 49 -7.08 -4.70 -4.86
CA LYS A 49 -6.18 -3.81 -4.12
C LYS A 49 -6.84 -3.45 -2.79
N TRP A 50 -6.32 -4.03 -1.72
CA TRP A 50 -6.83 -3.83 -0.37
C TRP A 50 -6.44 -2.47 0.18
N ASP A 51 -7.41 -1.74 0.76
CA ASP A 51 -7.22 -0.42 1.37
C ASP A 51 -6.83 -0.58 2.85
N GLY A 52 -5.55 -0.75 3.13
CA GLY A 52 -5.03 -1.07 4.44
C GLY A 52 -3.58 -0.67 4.66
N VAL A 53 -2.89 -1.40 5.54
CA VAL A 53 -1.46 -1.25 5.82
C VAL A 53 -0.73 -2.53 5.45
N ARG A 54 0.22 -2.42 4.52
CA ARG A 54 1.07 -3.54 4.10
C ARG A 54 1.87 -4.07 5.26
N ALA A 55 1.80 -5.37 5.50
CA ALA A 55 2.50 -6.03 6.59
C ALA A 55 2.97 -7.45 6.24
N PHE A 56 3.91 -7.93 7.02
CA PHE A 56 4.38 -9.30 6.99
C PHE A 56 3.92 -10.02 8.25
N LEU A 57 3.18 -11.10 8.07
CA LEU A 57 2.77 -11.98 9.17
C LEU A 57 3.65 -13.23 9.14
N GLY A 58 4.43 -13.44 10.19
CA GLY A 58 5.35 -14.56 10.28
C GLY A 58 5.23 -15.31 11.61
N ARG A 59 5.57 -16.60 11.60
CA ARG A 59 5.71 -17.41 12.80
C ARG A 59 6.98 -18.26 12.73
N ASP A 60 7.74 -18.21 13.80
CA ASP A 60 8.87 -19.10 14.06
C ASP A 60 8.83 -19.59 15.51
N ARG A 61 9.96 -20.14 16.00
CA ARG A 61 10.08 -20.64 17.38
C ARG A 61 9.89 -19.56 18.44
N ASP A 62 10.17 -18.31 18.10
CA ASP A 62 10.00 -17.16 19.01
C ASP A 62 8.54 -16.66 19.06
N GLY A 63 7.67 -17.20 18.21
CA GLY A 63 6.25 -16.90 18.17
C GLY A 63 5.78 -16.18 16.92
N LEU A 64 4.56 -15.63 17.02
CA LEU A 64 3.93 -14.85 15.96
C LEU A 64 4.44 -13.40 15.96
N ARG A 65 4.66 -12.85 14.77
CA ARG A 65 5.00 -11.45 14.59
C ARG A 65 4.23 -10.85 13.41
N LEU A 66 3.87 -9.59 13.55
CA LEU A 66 3.23 -8.79 12.51
C LEU A 66 4.02 -7.50 12.36
N VAL A 67 4.69 -7.34 11.22
CA VAL A 67 5.64 -6.25 10.99
C VAL A 67 5.22 -5.46 9.77
N ASP A 68 5.16 -4.14 9.87
CA ASP A 68 4.91 -3.29 8.72
C ASP A 68 6.09 -3.29 7.74
N ARG A 69 5.93 -2.64 6.60
CA ARG A 69 6.97 -2.58 5.56
C ARG A 69 8.22 -1.79 5.98
N ALA A 70 8.14 -0.96 7.03
CA ALA A 70 9.26 -0.21 7.58
C ALA A 70 9.99 -0.97 8.70
N GLY A 71 9.47 -2.15 9.11
CA GLY A 71 10.02 -2.98 10.16
C GLY A 71 9.40 -2.73 11.55
N GLY A 72 8.36 -1.87 11.64
CA GLY A 72 7.63 -1.59 12.87
C GLY A 72 6.73 -2.75 13.30
N ASP A 73 6.69 -3.04 14.61
CA ASP A 73 5.79 -4.06 15.16
C ASP A 73 4.36 -3.51 15.28
N LEU A 74 3.41 -4.14 14.59
CA LEU A 74 2.00 -3.77 14.62
C LEU A 74 1.19 -4.46 15.71
N LEU A 75 1.68 -5.55 16.32
CA LEU A 75 0.93 -6.29 17.35
C LEU A 75 0.56 -5.48 18.59
N PRO A 76 1.35 -4.50 19.06
CA PRO A 76 0.92 -3.63 20.16
C PRO A 76 -0.31 -2.80 19.82
N ALA A 77 -0.42 -2.31 18.57
CA ALA A 77 -1.55 -1.50 18.12
C ALA A 77 -2.74 -2.35 17.65
N ILE A 78 -2.48 -3.59 17.20
CA ILE A 78 -3.49 -4.53 16.69
C ILE A 78 -3.39 -5.87 17.45
N PRO A 79 -3.66 -5.86 18.76
CA PRO A 79 -3.49 -7.05 19.59
C PRO A 79 -4.44 -8.20 19.22
N GLU A 80 -5.52 -7.93 18.51
CA GLU A 80 -6.48 -8.92 18.02
C GLU A 80 -5.85 -9.95 17.07
N LEU A 81 -4.75 -9.60 16.40
CA LEU A 81 -4.06 -10.52 15.48
C LEU A 81 -3.01 -11.41 16.18
N ARG A 82 -2.78 -11.24 17.50
CA ARG A 82 -1.77 -12.05 18.25
C ARG A 82 -2.05 -13.55 18.23
N ASP A 83 -3.32 -13.93 18.17
CA ASP A 83 -3.71 -15.35 18.18
C ASP A 83 -3.94 -15.89 16.77
N ALA A 84 -3.53 -15.17 15.71
CA ALA A 84 -3.65 -15.65 14.35
C ALA A 84 -2.92 -17.00 14.18
N LYS A 85 -3.61 -17.94 13.56
CA LYS A 85 -3.10 -19.31 13.40
C LYS A 85 -2.46 -19.48 12.03
N ILE A 86 -1.13 -19.41 12.00
CA ILE A 86 -0.33 -19.78 10.83
C ILE A 86 0.72 -20.82 11.25
N PRO A 87 1.14 -21.74 10.34
CA PRO A 87 2.17 -22.73 10.64
C PRO A 87 3.51 -22.11 11.01
N GLU A 88 4.33 -22.82 11.78
CA GLU A 88 5.71 -22.45 12.04
C GLU A 88 6.55 -22.49 10.76
N GLY A 89 7.51 -21.59 10.63
CA GLY A 89 8.37 -21.49 9.45
C GLY A 89 7.73 -20.76 8.27
N VAL A 90 6.60 -20.08 8.47
CA VAL A 90 5.86 -19.34 7.44
C VAL A 90 6.11 -17.84 7.56
N LEU A 91 6.30 -17.17 6.40
CA LEU A 91 6.23 -15.72 6.26
C LEU A 91 5.28 -15.38 5.11
N LEU A 92 4.23 -14.64 5.45
CA LEU A 92 3.22 -14.15 4.52
C LEU A 92 3.45 -12.66 4.25
N ASP A 93 3.25 -12.27 3.01
CA ASP A 93 3.12 -10.88 2.61
C ASP A 93 1.63 -10.56 2.42
N GLY A 94 1.17 -9.48 3.00
CA GLY A 94 -0.26 -9.20 3.03
C GLY A 94 -0.58 -7.75 3.38
N GLU A 95 -1.86 -7.53 3.61
CA GLU A 95 -2.42 -6.24 4.02
C GLU A 95 -3.23 -6.41 5.31
N VAL A 96 -3.00 -5.57 6.30
CA VAL A 96 -3.90 -5.45 7.44
C VAL A 96 -5.03 -4.51 7.04
N ILE A 97 -6.27 -4.97 7.16
CA ILE A 97 -7.46 -4.18 6.85
C ILE A 97 -8.41 -4.11 8.04
N VAL A 98 -9.22 -3.07 8.06
CA VAL A 98 -10.43 -2.95 8.88
C VAL A 98 -11.58 -2.63 7.96
N CYS A 99 -12.71 -3.34 8.09
CA CYS A 99 -13.85 -3.10 7.24
C CYS A 99 -14.90 -2.25 7.94
N ASP A 100 -15.65 -1.47 7.14
CA ASP A 100 -16.83 -0.74 7.54
C ASP A 100 -18.03 -1.67 7.83
N SER A 101 -19.19 -1.11 8.19
CA SER A 101 -20.41 -1.87 8.44
C SER A 101 -20.93 -2.62 7.20
N ARG A 102 -20.56 -2.20 6.00
CA ARG A 102 -20.90 -2.85 4.72
C ARG A 102 -19.91 -3.91 4.29
N GLY A 103 -18.84 -4.14 5.09
CA GLY A 103 -17.78 -5.09 4.77
C GLY A 103 -16.69 -4.57 3.82
N ARG A 104 -16.66 -3.28 3.52
CA ARG A 104 -15.66 -2.68 2.64
C ARG A 104 -14.41 -2.29 3.44
N PRO A 105 -13.21 -2.61 2.97
CA PRO A 105 -11.97 -2.12 3.57
C PRO A 105 -11.96 -0.59 3.67
N SER A 106 -11.43 -0.07 4.77
CA SER A 106 -11.33 1.36 5.02
C SER A 106 -10.04 1.68 5.74
N TYR A 107 -9.15 2.36 5.05
CA TYR A 107 -7.90 2.84 5.64
C TYR A 107 -8.17 3.81 6.81
N ASP A 108 -9.19 4.66 6.71
CA ASP A 108 -9.52 5.64 7.75
C ASP A 108 -9.86 4.96 9.09
N LEU A 109 -10.59 3.83 9.04
CA LEU A 109 -10.91 3.04 10.23
C LEU A 109 -9.66 2.38 10.83
N LEU A 110 -8.77 1.89 9.97
CA LEU A 110 -7.49 1.31 10.40
C LEU A 110 -6.56 2.39 10.96
N ALA A 111 -6.41 3.53 10.28
CA ALA A 111 -5.59 4.64 10.73
C ALA A 111 -6.06 5.19 12.09
N ALA A 112 -7.38 5.32 12.29
CA ALA A 112 -7.95 5.70 13.58
C ALA A 112 -7.60 4.71 14.70
N ARG A 113 -7.47 3.43 14.37
CA ARG A 113 -7.08 2.37 15.33
C ARG A 113 -5.58 2.40 15.65
N LEU A 114 -4.74 2.69 14.64
CA LEU A 114 -3.28 2.78 14.79
C LEU A 114 -2.83 4.11 15.42
N GLY A 115 -3.69 5.11 15.42
CA GLY A 115 -3.40 6.43 15.96
C GLY A 115 -3.30 6.50 17.50
N PRO A 116 -2.78 7.59 18.05
CA PRO A 116 -2.51 7.73 19.49
C PRO A 116 -3.75 7.66 20.39
N LYS A 117 -4.94 7.89 19.84
CA LYS A 117 -6.25 7.77 20.55
C LYS A 117 -7.01 6.52 20.11
N ALA A 118 -6.31 5.44 19.83
CA ALA A 118 -6.78 4.14 19.34
C ALA A 118 -8.31 3.93 19.39
N ALA A 119 -9.01 4.30 18.32
CA ALA A 119 -10.47 4.17 18.24
C ALA A 119 -10.85 2.83 17.62
N LYS A 120 -11.40 1.92 18.41
CA LYS A 120 -11.89 0.61 17.94
C LYS A 120 -13.24 0.77 17.25
N ARG A 121 -13.25 1.34 16.05
CA ARG A 121 -14.43 1.47 15.18
C ARG A 121 -14.35 0.47 14.04
N GLY A 122 -15.48 0.12 13.46
CA GLY A 122 -15.57 -0.89 12.40
C GLY A 122 -15.49 -2.32 12.92
N ARG A 123 -15.32 -3.26 12.00
CA ARG A 123 -15.11 -4.68 12.31
C ARG A 123 -13.68 -4.90 12.84
N GLY A 124 -13.42 -6.07 13.42
CA GLY A 124 -12.06 -6.42 13.86
C GLY A 124 -11.06 -6.42 12.70
N PRO A 125 -9.75 -6.16 12.97
CA PRO A 125 -8.73 -6.20 11.94
C PRO A 125 -8.54 -7.62 11.40
N ILE A 126 -8.25 -7.72 10.10
CA ILE A 126 -7.95 -8.96 9.40
C ILE A 126 -6.63 -8.77 8.66
N PHE A 127 -5.80 -9.80 8.64
CA PHE A 127 -4.65 -9.89 7.75
C PHE A 127 -5.05 -10.61 6.47
N VAL A 128 -4.98 -9.92 5.34
CA VAL A 128 -5.25 -10.48 4.01
C VAL A 128 -3.94 -10.89 3.39
N ALA A 129 -3.68 -12.20 3.33
CA ALA A 129 -2.46 -12.77 2.78
C ALA A 129 -2.58 -12.93 1.26
N PHE A 130 -1.72 -12.29 0.50
CA PHE A 130 -1.73 -12.39 -0.96
C PHE A 130 -0.43 -12.98 -1.54
N ASP A 131 0.60 -13.24 -0.73
CA ASP A 131 1.81 -13.95 -1.16
C ASP A 131 2.43 -14.76 0.00
N LEU A 132 3.12 -15.85 -0.37
CA LEU A 132 3.86 -16.72 0.55
C LEU A 132 5.35 -16.64 0.24
N LEU A 133 6.13 -16.10 1.17
CA LEU A 133 7.55 -15.86 0.98
C LEU A 133 8.44 -16.94 1.59
N TYR A 134 8.00 -17.55 2.68
CA TYR A 134 8.68 -18.67 3.34
C TYR A 134 7.68 -19.75 3.75
N GLU A 135 8.04 -21.02 3.57
CA GLU A 135 7.29 -22.18 4.00
C GLU A 135 8.25 -23.22 4.62
N GLY A 136 7.96 -23.67 5.84
CA GLY A 136 8.82 -24.62 6.56
C GLY A 136 10.27 -24.12 6.66
N HIS A 137 10.45 -22.82 6.95
CA HIS A 137 11.75 -22.13 7.01
C HIS A 137 12.52 -22.02 5.67
N ARG A 138 11.91 -22.38 4.54
CA ARG A 138 12.54 -22.33 3.21
C ARG A 138 12.03 -21.13 2.41
N PRO A 139 12.91 -20.35 1.76
CA PRO A 139 12.52 -19.21 0.94
C PRO A 139 11.84 -19.67 -0.35
N LEU A 140 10.75 -18.98 -0.73
CA LEU A 140 10.02 -19.19 -1.98
C LEU A 140 10.17 -18.01 -2.95
N LEU A 141 10.93 -16.98 -2.62
CA LEU A 141 11.00 -15.74 -3.38
C LEU A 141 11.34 -15.94 -4.86
N ARG A 142 12.18 -16.93 -5.17
CA ARG A 142 12.58 -17.24 -6.56
C ARG A 142 11.55 -18.10 -7.32
N ARG A 143 10.52 -18.62 -6.63
CA ARG A 143 9.46 -19.40 -7.28
C ARG A 143 8.51 -18.48 -8.03
N PRO A 144 7.88 -18.96 -9.11
CA PRO A 144 6.80 -18.25 -9.80
C PRO A 144 5.68 -17.87 -8.83
N LEU A 145 5.02 -16.72 -9.06
CA LEU A 145 3.89 -16.27 -8.23
C LEU A 145 2.78 -17.35 -8.16
N GLU A 146 2.43 -17.97 -9.28
CA GLU A 146 1.40 -19.03 -9.34
C GLU A 146 1.72 -20.19 -8.40
N GLU A 147 2.99 -20.63 -8.30
CA GLU A 147 3.40 -21.67 -7.36
C GLU A 147 3.28 -21.16 -5.90
N ARG A 148 3.70 -19.94 -5.63
CA ARG A 148 3.58 -19.35 -4.29
C ARG A 148 2.11 -19.21 -3.86
N ARG A 149 1.22 -18.82 -4.78
CA ARG A 149 -0.23 -18.72 -4.55
C ARG A 149 -0.88 -20.07 -4.30
N GLN A 150 -0.52 -21.10 -5.08
CA GLN A 150 -0.99 -22.48 -4.88
C GLN A 150 -0.58 -23.01 -3.49
N ARG A 151 0.68 -22.78 -3.08
CA ARG A 151 1.17 -23.17 -1.76
C ARG A 151 0.47 -22.39 -0.65
N LEU A 152 0.25 -21.07 -0.83
CA LEU A 152 -0.50 -20.24 0.11
C LEU A 152 -1.92 -20.81 0.34
N ALA A 153 -2.63 -21.14 -0.73
CA ALA A 153 -3.95 -21.77 -0.65
C ALA A 153 -3.90 -23.14 0.04
N ALA A 154 -2.87 -23.95 -0.26
CA ALA A 154 -2.66 -25.26 0.35
C ALA A 154 -2.35 -25.23 1.86
N LEU A 155 -1.93 -24.08 2.42
CA LEU A 155 -1.79 -23.93 3.87
C LEU A 155 -3.12 -24.07 4.62
N GLY A 156 -4.26 -23.95 3.94
CA GLY A 156 -5.59 -24.14 4.50
C GLY A 156 -5.86 -23.22 5.71
N LEU A 157 -5.45 -21.94 5.63
CA LEU A 157 -5.56 -20.99 6.72
C LEU A 157 -7.03 -20.69 7.02
N ALA A 158 -7.66 -21.55 7.83
CA ALA A 158 -9.04 -21.40 8.28
C ALA A 158 -9.09 -20.59 9.58
N ASP A 159 -8.73 -19.32 9.52
CA ASP A 159 -8.77 -18.42 10.67
C ASP A 159 -9.56 -17.15 10.32
N ARG A 160 -10.43 -16.70 11.24
CA ARG A 160 -11.17 -15.44 11.07
C ARG A 160 -10.26 -14.19 11.06
N LYS A 161 -8.98 -14.35 11.39
CA LYS A 161 -8.00 -13.25 11.46
C LYS A 161 -7.07 -13.20 10.26
N VAL A 162 -7.02 -14.29 9.47
CA VAL A 162 -6.20 -14.40 8.27
C VAL A 162 -7.06 -14.87 7.11
N ALA A 163 -7.16 -14.06 6.09
CA ALA A 163 -7.86 -14.40 4.85
C ALA A 163 -6.85 -14.59 3.72
N VAL A 164 -7.09 -15.58 2.88
CA VAL A 164 -6.38 -15.78 1.61
C VAL A 164 -7.40 -15.52 0.51
N PRO A 165 -7.38 -14.33 -0.13
CA PRO A 165 -8.35 -14.01 -1.18
C PRO A 165 -8.04 -14.78 -2.45
N ASP A 166 -9.09 -15.07 -3.21
CA ASP A 166 -8.95 -15.56 -4.58
C ASP A 166 -8.41 -14.48 -5.51
N HIS A 167 -8.04 -14.88 -6.71
CA HIS A 167 -7.66 -14.03 -7.82
C HIS A 167 -8.46 -14.38 -9.06
N LEU A 168 -8.58 -13.46 -9.99
CA LEU A 168 -9.15 -13.71 -11.30
C LEU A 168 -8.03 -13.88 -12.33
N GLU A 169 -8.24 -14.78 -13.26
CA GLU A 169 -7.37 -15.00 -14.42
C GLU A 169 -7.97 -14.32 -15.64
N ASP A 170 -7.13 -13.88 -16.56
CA ASP A 170 -7.45 -13.41 -17.90
C ASP A 170 -8.24 -12.10 -17.99
N ASP A 171 -9.40 -11.99 -17.35
CA ASP A 171 -10.39 -10.92 -17.54
C ASP A 171 -10.24 -9.77 -16.52
N GLY A 172 -9.18 -8.98 -16.67
CA GLY A 172 -8.90 -7.87 -15.74
C GLY A 172 -9.81 -6.66 -15.91
N GLU A 173 -10.26 -6.33 -17.14
CA GLU A 173 -11.20 -5.23 -17.38
C GLU A 173 -12.56 -5.47 -16.69
N PRO A 174 -13.27 -6.59 -16.90
CA PRO A 174 -14.51 -6.87 -16.19
C PRO A 174 -14.33 -6.96 -14.66
N PHE A 175 -13.16 -7.42 -14.20
CA PHE A 175 -12.86 -7.44 -12.78
C PHE A 175 -12.70 -6.04 -12.20
N PHE A 176 -12.05 -5.13 -12.95
CA PHE A 176 -11.92 -3.73 -12.54
C PHE A 176 -13.29 -3.04 -12.43
N ASP A 177 -14.17 -3.24 -13.43
CA ASP A 177 -15.53 -2.70 -13.41
C ASP A 177 -16.32 -3.19 -12.18
N ALA A 178 -16.21 -4.48 -11.86
CA ALA A 178 -16.85 -5.05 -10.68
C ALA A 178 -16.29 -4.45 -9.39
N VAL A 179 -14.97 -4.26 -9.29
CA VAL A 179 -14.30 -3.63 -8.13
C VAL A 179 -14.76 -2.18 -7.95
N GLU A 180 -14.95 -1.43 -9.06
CA GLU A 180 -15.52 -0.09 -9.05
C GLU A 180 -16.96 -0.08 -8.54
N GLU A 181 -17.82 -0.97 -9.04
CA GLU A 181 -19.23 -1.08 -8.64
C GLU A 181 -19.38 -1.38 -7.13
N TYR A 182 -18.47 -2.19 -6.58
CA TYR A 182 -18.43 -2.47 -5.14
C TYR A 182 -17.82 -1.35 -4.30
N GLY A 183 -17.28 -0.30 -4.94
CA GLY A 183 -16.63 0.84 -4.28
C GLY A 183 -15.33 0.48 -3.57
N LEU A 184 -14.56 -0.43 -4.13
CA LEU A 184 -13.24 -0.81 -3.64
C LEU A 184 -12.16 0.11 -4.22
N GLU A 185 -10.92 0.00 -3.71
CA GLU A 185 -9.82 0.91 -4.08
C GLU A 185 -9.33 0.72 -5.51
N GLY A 186 -9.34 -0.51 -6.01
CA GLY A 186 -8.79 -0.88 -7.31
C GLY A 186 -8.34 -2.33 -7.34
N ILE A 187 -7.48 -2.65 -8.30
CA ILE A 187 -6.91 -3.99 -8.48
C ILE A 187 -5.39 -3.96 -8.54
N VAL A 188 -4.78 -5.13 -8.33
CA VAL A 188 -3.35 -5.38 -8.61
C VAL A 188 -3.27 -6.56 -9.58
N ALA A 189 -2.67 -6.30 -10.74
CA ALA A 189 -2.33 -7.33 -11.72
C ALA A 189 -0.89 -7.81 -11.48
N LYS A 190 -0.69 -9.10 -11.33
CA LYS A 190 0.61 -9.69 -11.01
C LYS A 190 0.96 -10.76 -12.05
N LYS A 191 2.14 -10.67 -12.68
CA LYS A 191 2.57 -11.71 -13.63
C LYS A 191 2.71 -13.06 -12.95
N ARG A 192 2.03 -14.07 -13.48
CA ARG A 192 1.95 -15.45 -12.96
C ARG A 192 3.32 -16.09 -12.73
N ARG A 193 4.26 -15.85 -13.64
CA ARG A 193 5.61 -16.43 -13.61
C ARG A 193 6.66 -15.56 -12.93
N SER A 194 6.27 -14.41 -12.36
CA SER A 194 7.23 -13.51 -11.73
C SER A 194 7.78 -14.07 -10.42
N PRO A 195 9.08 -13.90 -10.16
CA PRO A 195 9.63 -14.07 -8.84
C PRO A 195 9.19 -12.91 -7.93
N TYR A 196 9.35 -13.08 -6.62
CA TYR A 196 9.26 -11.97 -5.69
C TYR A 196 10.62 -11.25 -5.63
N VAL A 197 10.66 -9.99 -6.02
CA VAL A 197 11.88 -9.17 -6.05
C VAL A 197 11.88 -8.23 -4.84
N PRO A 198 12.64 -8.54 -3.76
CA PRO A 198 12.71 -7.68 -2.58
C PRO A 198 13.13 -6.26 -2.95
N ALA A 199 12.45 -5.26 -2.38
CA ALA A 199 12.57 -3.83 -2.69
C ALA A 199 12.28 -3.46 -4.16
N GLY A 200 11.99 -4.46 -5.03
CA GLY A 200 11.78 -4.24 -6.46
C GLY A 200 10.52 -3.42 -6.74
N ARG A 201 10.58 -2.64 -7.81
CA ARG A 201 9.45 -1.93 -8.42
C ARG A 201 9.48 -2.21 -9.91
N THR A 202 9.04 -3.42 -10.25
CA THR A 202 9.05 -3.92 -11.64
C THR A 202 7.66 -3.86 -12.24
N SER A 203 7.57 -3.97 -13.56
CA SER A 203 6.28 -4.11 -14.27
C SER A 203 5.65 -5.50 -14.10
N ASP A 204 6.26 -6.39 -13.31
CA ASP A 204 5.64 -7.68 -13.00
C ASP A 204 4.41 -7.55 -12.11
N TRP A 205 4.36 -6.48 -11.31
CA TRP A 205 3.19 -6.11 -10.52
C TRP A 205 2.72 -4.74 -10.95
N LEU A 206 1.44 -4.63 -11.28
CA LEU A 206 0.78 -3.40 -11.74
C LEU A 206 -0.42 -3.10 -10.86
N LYS A 207 -0.56 -1.85 -10.42
CA LYS A 207 -1.72 -1.37 -9.67
C LYS A 207 -2.60 -0.51 -10.57
N LEU A 208 -3.91 -0.64 -10.37
CA LEU A 208 -4.93 0.18 -11.01
C LEU A 208 -5.86 0.69 -9.92
N HIS A 209 -6.09 1.99 -9.89
CA HIS A 209 -6.98 2.62 -8.93
C HIS A 209 -8.29 3.01 -9.61
N VAL A 210 -9.42 2.73 -8.97
CA VAL A 210 -10.74 3.19 -9.41
C VAL A 210 -10.81 4.73 -9.38
N THR A 211 -10.32 5.33 -8.29
CA THR A 211 -10.12 6.78 -8.21
C THR A 211 -8.61 7.04 -8.24
N PRO A 212 -8.10 7.85 -9.14
CA PRO A 212 -6.69 8.19 -9.16
C PRO A 212 -6.21 8.66 -7.80
N ARG A 213 -5.10 8.10 -7.33
CA ARG A 213 -4.47 8.44 -6.05
C ARG A 213 -2.99 8.67 -6.24
N ALA A 214 -2.48 9.61 -5.46
CA ALA A 214 -1.06 9.91 -5.43
C ALA A 214 -0.53 9.95 -3.98
N ASP A 215 0.68 9.45 -3.80
CA ASP A 215 1.45 9.60 -2.56
C ASP A 215 2.32 10.84 -2.71
N VAL A 216 2.00 11.92 -2.03
CA VAL A 216 2.67 13.21 -2.14
C VAL A 216 3.26 13.64 -0.81
N ILE A 217 4.32 14.45 -0.86
CA ILE A 217 4.92 15.02 0.35
C ILE A 217 4.18 16.29 0.74
N ILE A 218 3.88 16.43 2.03
CA ILE A 218 3.32 17.64 2.59
C ILE A 218 4.44 18.68 2.77
N GLY A 219 4.44 19.72 1.95
CA GLY A 219 5.37 20.85 2.04
C GLY A 219 4.80 22.04 2.81
N GLY A 220 3.47 22.11 2.95
CA GLY A 220 2.79 23.15 3.71
C GLY A 220 1.39 22.76 4.13
N VAL A 221 0.87 23.38 5.18
CA VAL A 221 -0.50 23.21 5.67
C VAL A 221 -1.13 24.57 5.88
N GLU A 222 -2.25 24.82 5.21
CA GLU A 222 -3.07 26.00 5.46
C GLU A 222 -4.01 25.73 6.64
N ILE A 223 -3.90 26.51 7.70
CA ILE A 223 -4.64 26.35 8.94
C ILE A 223 -5.70 27.45 9.07
N ASP A 224 -6.91 27.02 9.38
CA ASP A 224 -7.97 27.87 9.91
C ASP A 224 -7.94 27.75 11.44
N ASN A 225 -7.83 28.89 12.15
CA ASN A 225 -7.66 28.90 13.61
C ASN A 225 -8.82 28.23 14.37
N GLU A 226 -10.02 28.23 13.81
CA GLU A 226 -11.20 27.65 14.45
C GLU A 226 -11.44 26.19 14.04
N ARG A 227 -11.11 25.85 12.79
CA ARG A 227 -11.48 24.58 12.16
C ARG A 227 -10.32 23.60 12.01
N GLY A 228 -9.07 24.05 12.02
CA GLY A 228 -7.88 23.25 11.79
C GLY A 228 -7.39 23.30 10.33
N ALA A 229 -6.75 22.25 9.85
CA ALA A 229 -6.18 22.20 8.51
C ALA A 229 -7.27 22.28 7.42
N ARG A 230 -7.08 23.18 6.44
CA ARG A 230 -8.00 23.33 5.29
C ARG A 230 -7.45 22.74 4.03
N ARG A 231 -6.17 22.94 3.78
CA ARG A 231 -5.47 22.49 2.58
C ARG A 231 -4.07 22.05 2.90
N LEU A 232 -3.58 21.10 2.13
CA LEU A 232 -2.17 20.70 2.10
C LEU A 232 -1.55 21.25 0.82
N LEU A 233 -0.36 21.83 0.92
CA LEU A 233 0.48 22.12 -0.23
C LEU A 233 1.37 20.88 -0.45
N CYS A 234 1.22 20.27 -1.59
CA CYS A 234 1.78 18.97 -1.91
C CYS A 234 2.91 19.08 -2.93
N GLY A 235 3.86 18.17 -2.87
CA GLY A 235 4.95 18.10 -3.82
C GLY A 235 5.55 16.71 -3.96
N TRP A 236 6.38 16.58 -4.99
CA TRP A 236 7.18 15.40 -5.29
C TRP A 236 8.63 15.64 -4.90
N THR A 237 9.32 14.57 -4.48
CA THR A 237 10.76 14.62 -4.27
C THR A 237 11.48 14.99 -5.58
N ALA A 238 12.33 16.01 -5.53
CA ALA A 238 13.14 16.47 -6.65
C ALA A 238 14.53 16.90 -6.15
N PRO A 239 15.54 16.99 -7.05
CA PRO A 239 16.85 17.52 -6.68
C PRO A 239 16.75 18.91 -6.07
N GLY A 240 17.23 19.08 -4.85
CA GLY A 240 17.24 20.35 -4.14
C GLY A 240 15.99 20.67 -3.31
N GLY A 241 14.97 19.80 -3.25
CA GLY A 241 13.78 20.00 -2.45
C GLY A 241 12.53 19.33 -3.00
N LEU A 242 11.39 20.02 -2.91
CA LEU A 242 10.13 19.53 -3.47
C LEU A 242 9.75 20.29 -4.75
N ALA A 243 9.43 19.57 -5.81
CA ALA A 243 8.67 20.12 -6.93
C ALA A 243 7.20 20.27 -6.47
N TYR A 244 6.64 21.48 -6.61
CA TYR A 244 5.25 21.73 -6.24
C TYR A 244 4.29 20.99 -7.17
N ALA A 245 3.37 20.22 -6.59
CA ALA A 245 2.41 19.40 -7.33
C ALA A 245 0.98 19.97 -7.28
N GLY A 246 0.69 20.90 -6.39
CA GLY A 246 -0.66 21.45 -6.20
C GLY A 246 -1.14 21.38 -4.76
N GLU A 247 -2.45 21.57 -4.59
CA GLU A 247 -3.09 21.60 -3.29
C GLU A 247 -4.08 20.47 -3.13
N ALA A 248 -4.14 19.89 -1.93
CA ALA A 248 -5.17 18.91 -1.59
C ALA A 248 -6.11 19.48 -0.51
N TYR A 249 -7.41 19.45 -0.75
CA TYR A 249 -8.42 19.85 0.21
C TYR A 249 -8.49 18.85 1.37
N VAL A 250 -8.53 19.34 2.59
CA VAL A 250 -8.68 18.53 3.81
C VAL A 250 -10.17 18.48 4.19
N PRO A 251 -10.80 17.30 4.23
CA PRO A 251 -12.20 17.18 4.68
C PRO A 251 -12.39 17.73 6.10
N PRO A 252 -13.47 18.46 6.39
CA PRO A 252 -13.68 19.12 7.68
C PRO A 252 -13.60 18.21 8.90
N PHE A 253 -14.04 16.96 8.76
CA PHE A 253 -13.99 15.97 9.85
C PHE A 253 -12.56 15.47 10.17
N LEU A 254 -11.59 15.68 9.27
CA LEU A 254 -10.17 15.39 9.45
C LEU A 254 -9.33 16.64 9.82
N ALA A 255 -9.91 17.83 9.70
CA ALA A 255 -9.16 19.08 9.79
C ALA A 255 -8.33 19.23 11.08
N ARG A 256 -8.93 18.96 12.24
CA ARG A 256 -8.24 19.04 13.54
C ARG A 256 -7.19 17.94 13.69
N TRP A 257 -7.51 16.75 13.24
CA TRP A 257 -6.57 15.62 13.29
C TRP A 257 -5.32 15.89 12.44
N VAL A 258 -5.51 16.39 11.21
CA VAL A 258 -4.39 16.76 10.32
C VAL A 258 -3.56 17.88 10.92
N ASP A 259 -4.17 18.90 11.51
CA ASP A 259 -3.43 19.96 12.19
C ASP A 259 -2.58 19.41 13.35
N GLU A 260 -3.14 18.58 14.21
CA GLU A 260 -2.42 17.95 15.31
C GLU A 260 -1.28 17.04 14.80
N ALA A 261 -1.54 16.18 13.83
CA ALA A 261 -0.57 15.22 13.29
C ALA A 261 0.61 15.90 12.58
N THR A 262 0.38 17.08 11.98
CA THR A 262 1.41 17.80 11.23
C THR A 262 2.19 18.82 12.08
N ARG A 263 1.70 19.19 13.26
CA ARG A 263 2.26 20.26 14.10
C ARG A 263 3.74 20.07 14.46
N GLY A 264 4.14 18.84 14.78
CA GLY A 264 5.51 18.50 15.15
C GLY A 264 6.53 18.59 13.99
N PHE A 265 6.05 18.79 12.76
CA PHE A 265 6.87 18.84 11.55
C PHE A 265 6.95 20.26 10.95
N ALA A 266 6.53 21.28 11.68
CA ALA A 266 6.61 22.67 11.23
C ALA A 266 8.04 23.09 10.86
N SER A 267 8.16 24.03 9.92
CA SER A 267 9.41 24.60 9.41
C SER A 267 9.24 26.11 9.22
N ASP A 268 10.32 26.86 9.42
CA ASP A 268 10.34 28.29 9.15
C ASP A 268 10.56 28.63 7.67
N ARG A 269 10.90 27.61 6.85
CA ARG A 269 11.22 27.78 5.43
C ARG A 269 10.38 26.86 4.58
N SER A 270 10.03 27.37 3.38
CA SER A 270 9.41 26.55 2.33
C SER A 270 10.36 25.43 1.89
N PRO A 271 9.90 24.17 1.78
CA PRO A 271 10.68 23.07 1.21
C PRO A 271 10.63 23.02 -0.31
N PHE A 272 9.81 23.86 -0.96
CA PHE A 272 9.63 23.85 -2.41
C PHE A 272 10.79 24.56 -3.12
N ILE A 273 11.24 24.01 -4.24
CA ILE A 273 12.33 24.54 -5.08
C ILE A 273 11.91 25.88 -5.70
N ALA A 274 10.69 25.92 -6.25
CA ALA A 274 10.12 27.14 -6.79
C ALA A 274 9.34 27.90 -5.71
N PRO A 275 9.29 29.25 -5.76
CA PRO A 275 8.47 30.04 -4.84
C PRO A 275 7.00 29.65 -4.92
N VAL A 276 6.42 29.28 -3.80
CA VAL A 276 4.97 29.07 -3.64
C VAL A 276 4.40 30.23 -2.84
N GLY A 277 3.25 30.75 -3.28
CA GLY A 277 2.62 31.92 -2.67
C GLY A 277 2.36 31.74 -1.16
N VAL A 278 2.84 32.70 -0.36
CA VAL A 278 2.56 32.75 1.07
C VAL A 278 1.18 33.38 1.29
N ARG A 279 0.40 32.83 2.20
CA ARG A 279 -0.95 33.28 2.54
C ARG A 279 -1.21 33.16 4.04
N PRO A 280 -2.19 33.88 4.59
CA PRO A 280 -2.53 33.80 6.00
C PRO A 280 -2.83 32.36 6.44
N GLY A 281 -2.32 31.93 7.59
CA GLY A 281 -2.53 30.61 8.14
C GLY A 281 -1.67 29.51 7.51
N LEU A 282 -0.78 29.83 6.56
CA LEU A 282 0.13 28.85 5.98
C LEU A 282 1.29 28.54 6.92
N ARG A 283 1.44 27.28 7.26
CA ARG A 283 2.55 26.70 8.03
C ARG A 283 3.38 25.82 7.10
N TRP A 284 4.64 26.18 6.88
CA TRP A 284 5.58 25.33 6.14
C TRP A 284 5.92 24.07 6.93
N MET A 285 6.26 23.02 6.22
CA MET A 285 6.50 21.71 6.79
C MET A 285 7.89 21.18 6.39
N ARG A 286 8.56 20.48 7.30
CA ARG A 286 9.68 19.62 6.93
C ARG A 286 9.15 18.50 6.03
N PRO A 287 9.81 18.20 4.89
CA PRO A 287 9.30 17.27 3.88
C PRO A 287 9.46 15.80 4.31
N LEU A 288 8.82 15.42 5.42
CA LEU A 288 8.93 14.10 6.05
C LEU A 288 7.60 13.34 6.08
N LEU A 289 6.48 14.03 5.83
CA LEU A 289 5.15 13.43 5.87
C LEU A 289 4.63 13.18 4.46
N ILE A 290 4.17 11.96 4.21
CA ILE A 290 3.48 11.58 2.98
C ILE A 290 1.98 11.62 3.21
N ALA A 291 1.26 12.32 2.33
CA ALA A 291 -0.19 12.25 2.22
C ALA A 291 -0.60 11.35 1.05
N ILE A 292 -1.61 10.54 1.25
CA ILE A 292 -2.36 9.91 0.18
C ILE A 292 -3.47 10.87 -0.20
N VAL A 293 -3.48 11.29 -1.47
CA VAL A 293 -4.51 12.18 -2.02
C VAL A 293 -5.24 11.49 -3.17
N ALA A 294 -6.57 11.63 -3.20
CA ALA A 294 -7.35 11.32 -4.38
C ALA A 294 -7.41 12.57 -5.25
N HIS A 295 -7.28 12.45 -6.57
CA HIS A 295 -7.31 13.59 -7.47
C HIS A 295 -8.13 13.27 -8.73
N ALA A 296 -8.62 14.31 -9.41
CA ALA A 296 -9.21 14.20 -10.73
C ALA A 296 -8.09 14.28 -11.78
N GLY A 297 -8.40 13.83 -12.99
CA GLY A 297 -7.50 13.96 -14.13
C GLY A 297 -6.58 12.77 -14.38
N ALA A 298 -5.89 12.83 -15.52
CA ALA A 298 -4.90 11.83 -15.92
C ALA A 298 -3.67 11.85 -14.97
N PRO A 299 -2.92 10.77 -14.87
CA PRO A 299 -1.66 10.77 -14.16
C PRO A 299 -0.74 11.86 -14.72
N GLY A 300 -0.35 12.81 -13.87
CA GLY A 300 0.50 13.94 -14.24
C GLY A 300 1.25 14.48 -13.03
N PRO A 301 2.25 15.38 -13.27
CA PRO A 301 3.00 15.98 -12.16
C PRO A 301 2.16 16.95 -11.33
N GLU A 302 1.04 17.43 -11.86
CA GLU A 302 0.12 18.34 -11.20
C GLU A 302 -1.11 17.61 -10.68
N LEU A 303 -1.56 17.99 -9.49
CA LEU A 303 -2.76 17.47 -8.85
C LEU A 303 -3.96 18.35 -9.20
N GLU A 304 -4.98 17.76 -9.80
CA GLU A 304 -6.25 18.44 -10.07
C GLU A 304 -7.31 18.01 -9.05
N ASP A 305 -8.04 18.96 -8.48
CA ASP A 305 -9.13 18.74 -7.52
C ASP A 305 -8.80 17.73 -6.41
N ALA A 306 -7.56 17.78 -5.95
CA ALA A 306 -7.05 16.77 -5.02
C ALA A 306 -7.71 16.90 -3.64
N ARG A 307 -7.99 15.75 -3.04
CA ARG A 307 -8.59 15.61 -1.71
C ARG A 307 -7.73 14.70 -0.84
N PHE A 308 -7.39 15.19 0.31
CA PHE A 308 -6.68 14.42 1.32
C PHE A 308 -7.51 13.20 1.76
N ARG A 309 -6.88 12.04 1.80
CA ARG A 309 -7.47 10.77 2.25
C ARG A 309 -6.87 10.35 3.59
N SER A 310 -5.55 10.27 3.66
CA SER A 310 -4.86 9.80 4.87
C SER A 310 -3.38 10.23 4.87
N LEU A 311 -2.74 10.16 6.03
CA LEU A 311 -1.27 10.16 6.12
C LEU A 311 -0.76 8.73 5.93
N ARG A 312 0.37 8.60 5.27
CA ARG A 312 1.06 7.33 5.15
C ARG A 312 1.89 7.08 6.40
N LEU A 313 1.54 6.04 7.16
CA LEU A 313 2.17 5.76 8.46
C LEU A 313 3.50 5.00 8.33
N ASP A 314 3.74 4.36 7.19
CA ASP A 314 4.86 3.45 6.91
C ASP A 314 5.76 3.97 5.77
N GLY A 315 5.71 5.28 5.45
CA GLY A 315 6.34 5.87 4.28
C GLY A 315 7.70 6.52 4.57
N ASP A 316 8.69 6.20 3.72
CA ASP A 316 9.87 7.05 3.52
C ASP A 316 9.50 8.15 2.52
N ALA A 317 9.73 9.42 2.89
CA ALA A 317 9.46 10.57 2.02
C ALA A 317 10.19 10.48 0.67
N ALA A 318 11.37 9.86 0.64
CA ALA A 318 12.09 9.59 -0.61
C ALA A 318 11.33 8.69 -1.59
N SER A 319 10.32 7.96 -1.12
CA SER A 319 9.48 7.08 -1.97
C SER A 319 8.33 7.80 -2.67
N ALA A 320 8.03 9.05 -2.30
CA ALA A 320 6.96 9.85 -2.90
C ALA A 320 7.50 10.58 -4.13
N VAL A 321 7.60 9.87 -5.23
CA VAL A 321 7.97 10.39 -6.56
C VAL A 321 6.79 10.29 -7.50
N HIS A 322 6.70 11.24 -8.44
CA HIS A 322 5.74 11.10 -9.55
C HIS A 322 6.05 9.84 -10.34
N GLU A 323 5.03 9.03 -10.60
CA GLU A 323 5.14 7.75 -11.28
C GLU A 323 4.46 7.83 -12.66
N GLU A 324 5.24 7.66 -13.72
CA GLU A 324 4.67 7.52 -15.06
C GLU A 324 3.99 6.14 -15.19
N PRO A 325 2.72 6.12 -15.68
CA PRO A 325 2.00 4.88 -15.90
C PRO A 325 2.68 3.98 -16.93
N VAL A 326 2.55 2.68 -16.73
CA VAL A 326 3.01 1.67 -17.69
C VAL A 326 1.88 1.37 -18.66
N GLU A 327 2.14 1.54 -19.94
CA GLU A 327 1.27 1.05 -21.01
C GLU A 327 1.30 -0.48 -21.03
N VAL A 328 0.12 -1.10 -21.10
CA VAL A 328 -0.03 -2.56 -21.18
C VAL A 328 -0.94 -2.90 -22.34
N GLU A 329 -0.48 -3.81 -23.18
CA GLU A 329 -1.30 -4.35 -24.26
C GLU A 329 -2.39 -5.25 -23.67
N THR A 330 -3.65 -4.98 -24.04
CA THR A 330 -4.79 -5.81 -23.63
C THR A 330 -5.06 -6.89 -24.67
N VAL A 331 -5.47 -8.08 -24.19
CA VAL A 331 -5.94 -9.17 -25.06
C VAL A 331 -7.47 -9.18 -25.07
N PRO A 332 -8.11 -9.75 -26.10
CA PRO A 332 -9.56 -9.94 -26.09
C PRO A 332 -10.01 -10.78 -24.88
N PRO A 333 -11.19 -10.50 -24.30
CA PRO A 333 -11.75 -11.28 -23.21
C PRO A 333 -11.98 -12.75 -23.63
N VAL A 334 -11.78 -13.68 -22.69
CA VAL A 334 -11.81 -15.15 -22.97
C VAL A 334 -13.23 -15.71 -23.03
N GLY A 335 -14.25 -14.99 -22.61
CA GLY A 335 -15.60 -15.52 -22.55
C GLY A 335 -16.69 -14.48 -22.87
N PRO A 336 -17.98 -14.91 -22.93
CA PRO A 336 -19.06 -13.97 -22.91
C PRO A 336 -18.92 -13.12 -21.64
N ALA A 337 -19.17 -11.81 -21.77
CA ALA A 337 -19.01 -10.84 -20.67
C ALA A 337 -19.95 -11.13 -19.48
N GLU A 338 -19.82 -12.29 -18.86
CA GLU A 338 -20.37 -12.52 -17.53
C GLU A 338 -19.55 -11.73 -16.55
N ARG A 339 -20.19 -10.72 -15.92
CA ARG A 339 -19.54 -9.94 -14.87
C ARG A 339 -19.02 -10.90 -13.81
N PRO A 340 -17.72 -10.88 -13.49
CA PRO A 340 -17.18 -11.74 -12.46
C PRO A 340 -17.91 -11.40 -11.16
N ARG A 341 -18.58 -12.38 -10.57
CA ARG A 341 -19.09 -12.25 -9.22
C ARG A 341 -17.89 -12.08 -8.31
N LEU A 342 -17.81 -10.99 -7.55
CA LEU A 342 -16.75 -10.79 -6.56
C LEU A 342 -16.90 -11.81 -5.42
N VAL A 343 -16.70 -13.08 -5.74
CA VAL A 343 -16.60 -14.21 -4.79
C VAL A 343 -15.47 -13.94 -3.77
N VAL A 344 -14.49 -13.16 -4.17
CA VAL A 344 -13.36 -12.72 -3.34
C VAL A 344 -13.78 -12.08 -2.01
N LEU A 345 -14.93 -11.39 -1.97
CA LEU A 345 -15.44 -10.79 -0.72
C LEU A 345 -16.19 -11.80 0.16
N HIS A 346 -16.68 -12.89 -0.40
CA HIS A 346 -17.33 -13.95 0.38
C HIS A 346 -16.31 -14.85 1.11
N SER A 347 -15.07 -14.86 0.71
CA SER A 347 -13.99 -15.56 1.41
C SER A 347 -13.45 -14.78 2.62
N LEU A 348 -13.85 -13.50 2.79
CA LEU A 348 -13.56 -12.80 4.03
C LEU A 348 -14.45 -13.37 5.15
N PRO A 349 -13.92 -13.59 6.36
CA PRO A 349 -14.64 -14.24 7.46
C PRO A 349 -15.70 -13.33 8.12
N PHE A 350 -16.51 -12.68 7.30
CA PHE A 350 -17.63 -11.80 7.70
C PHE A 350 -18.97 -12.51 7.45
N GLY A 351 -19.12 -13.71 7.97
CA GLY A 351 -20.39 -14.37 8.12
C GLY A 351 -21.09 -13.92 9.39
#